data_55fd9398a2ccea9d09c60d8376621956
#
_entry.id   55fd9398a2ccea9d09c60d8376621956
#
_cell.length_a   1.000
_cell.length_b   1.000
_cell.length_c   1.000
_cell.angle_alpha   90.00
_cell.angle_beta   90.00
_cell.angle_gamma   90.00
#
_symmetry.space_group_name_H-M   'P 1'
#
loop_
_entity.id
_entity.type
_entity.pdbx_description
1 polymer ?
#
loop_
_entity_poly.entity_id
_entity_poly.type
_entity_poly.pdbx_seq_one_letter_code
_entity_poly.pdbx_strand_id
1 'polypeptide(L)'
;HQEGNLGHNQTDRANVYATFKGKQGGKSLLFNGHIDVMPAEMEDGWTNPPFEPVIRDGKMYGRGCTDMKGGLMASVMAIKLLQDAGYELPGDVTITSVCDEEGGGNGSIQAVMRGLKADGVVNCEPTDDTLILAHMGWVFFKVDFEGKACHSGAKAEGVSAIEKAIKVIQGLNEM
;
A
#
# COMPACT_ATOMS: atom_id res chain seq x y z
N HIS A 1 -14.19 -11.70 7.52
CA HIS A 1 -13.26 -12.04 8.61
C HIS A 1 -11.90 -12.32 8.04
N GLN A 2 -10.99 -11.39 8.22
CA GLN A 2 -9.60 -11.68 7.96
C GLN A 2 -8.84 -11.82 9.27
N GLU A 3 -9.12 -12.88 9.92
CA GLU A 3 -8.18 -13.50 10.84
C GLU A 3 -7.16 -14.21 9.96
N GLY A 4 -5.97 -13.75 9.92
CA GLY A 4 -4.94 -14.39 9.11
C GLY A 4 -4.05 -13.43 8.41
N ASN A 5 -4.13 -12.23 8.82
CA ASN A 5 -3.35 -11.21 8.29
C ASN A 5 -1.94 -11.23 8.81
N LEU A 6 -1.05 -11.72 8.04
CA LEU A 6 0.41 -11.50 8.07
C LEU A 6 1.06 -11.19 9.43
N GLY A 7 0.46 -11.62 10.54
CA GLY A 7 0.99 -11.43 11.88
C GLY A 7 0.89 -10.02 12.47
N HIS A 8 0.21 -9.10 11.81
CA HIS A 8 -0.01 -7.75 12.32
C HIS A 8 -1.33 -7.66 13.08
N ASN A 9 -1.25 -7.42 14.36
CA ASN A 9 -2.43 -7.07 15.15
C ASN A 9 -2.77 -5.59 14.93
N GLN A 10 -3.71 -5.30 14.03
CA GLN A 10 -4.05 -3.95 13.56
C GLN A 10 -5.36 -3.43 14.14
N THR A 11 -5.76 -3.89 15.31
CA THR A 11 -7.07 -3.57 15.91
C THR A 11 -7.28 -2.09 16.21
N ASP A 12 -6.21 -1.33 16.39
CA ASP A 12 -6.26 0.06 16.82
C ASP A 12 -6.09 1.07 15.68
N ARG A 13 -5.99 0.60 14.43
CA ARG A 13 -5.87 1.46 13.25
C ARG A 13 -7.22 1.71 12.62
N ALA A 14 -7.49 2.96 12.31
CA ALA A 14 -8.75 3.39 11.73
C ALA A 14 -8.58 3.93 10.32
N ASN A 15 -9.51 3.57 9.44
CA ASN A 15 -9.70 4.28 8.19
C ASN A 15 -10.49 5.57 8.44
N VAL A 16 -10.21 6.60 7.66
CA VAL A 16 -10.95 7.86 7.66
C VAL A 16 -11.62 8.05 6.31
N TYR A 17 -12.87 8.48 6.35
CA TYR A 17 -13.68 8.73 5.15
C TYR A 17 -14.25 10.14 5.19
N ALA A 18 -14.18 10.84 4.06
CA ALA A 18 -14.83 12.13 3.89
C ALA A 18 -15.62 12.11 2.58
N THR A 19 -16.91 12.41 2.65
CA THR A 19 -17.78 12.50 1.48
C THR A 19 -18.23 13.93 1.25
N PHE A 20 -17.91 14.47 0.10
CA PHE A 20 -18.38 15.74 -0.41
C PHE A 20 -19.64 15.50 -1.24
N LYS A 21 -20.75 16.08 -0.79
CA LYS A 21 -22.02 15.89 -1.46
C LYS A 21 -22.09 16.65 -2.77
N GLY A 22 -22.50 15.96 -3.81
CA GLY A 22 -22.79 16.52 -5.13
C GLY A 22 -24.28 16.51 -5.45
N LYS A 23 -24.61 16.73 -6.72
CA LYS A 23 -25.99 16.69 -7.20
C LYS A 23 -26.58 15.30 -7.06
N GLN A 24 -27.84 15.24 -6.63
CA GLN A 24 -28.55 13.97 -6.50
C GLN A 24 -28.70 13.30 -7.86
N GLY A 25 -28.39 12.00 -7.93
CA GLY A 25 -28.48 11.20 -9.15
C GLY A 25 -27.27 11.29 -10.07
N GLY A 26 -26.25 12.07 -9.72
CA GLY A 26 -24.96 12.06 -10.43
C GLY A 26 -24.10 10.85 -10.09
N LYS A 27 -23.16 10.52 -10.96
CA LYS A 27 -22.20 9.44 -10.73
C LYS A 27 -21.24 9.78 -9.59
N SER A 28 -20.97 8.81 -8.75
CA SER A 28 -20.07 8.94 -7.62
C SER A 28 -18.63 8.62 -8.00
N LEU A 29 -17.69 9.31 -7.33
CA LEU A 29 -16.25 9.09 -7.46
C LEU A 29 -15.66 8.81 -6.09
N LEU A 30 -14.74 7.86 -6.03
CA LEU A 30 -13.96 7.53 -4.85
C LEU A 30 -12.48 7.73 -5.15
N PHE A 31 -11.81 8.54 -4.34
CA PHE A 31 -10.36 8.56 -4.26
C PHE A 31 -9.92 7.69 -3.09
N ASN A 32 -9.10 6.69 -3.37
CA ASN A 32 -8.54 5.81 -2.35
C ASN A 32 -7.05 6.08 -2.19
N GLY A 33 -6.60 6.22 -0.95
CA GLY A 33 -5.19 6.40 -0.64
C GLY A 33 -4.86 5.94 0.76
N HIS A 34 -3.63 5.47 0.98
CA HIS A 34 -3.16 5.02 2.28
C HIS A 34 -2.36 6.09 3.01
N ILE A 35 -2.31 5.96 4.34
CA ILE A 35 -1.59 6.88 5.23
C ILE A 35 -0.41 6.22 5.94
N ASP A 36 -0.36 4.91 5.96
CA ASP A 36 0.81 4.18 6.44
C ASP A 36 1.97 4.30 5.45
N VAL A 37 3.14 3.98 5.91
CA VAL A 37 4.38 4.07 5.12
C VAL A 37 5.34 2.97 5.56
N MET A 38 6.21 2.54 4.66
CA MET A 38 7.30 1.63 5.00
C MET A 38 8.23 2.25 6.04
N PRO A 39 8.80 1.47 6.96
CA PRO A 39 9.87 1.94 7.85
C PRO A 39 11.00 2.58 7.05
N ALA A 40 11.68 3.53 7.65
CA ALA A 40 12.85 4.15 7.05
C ALA A 40 13.79 4.67 8.14
N GLU A 41 15.09 4.51 7.93
CA GLU A 41 16.15 4.98 8.82
C GLU A 41 17.20 5.75 8.00
N MET A 42 18.07 6.51 8.67
CA MET A 42 19.10 7.32 7.99
C MET A 42 20.07 6.46 7.16
N GLU A 43 20.29 5.23 7.59
CA GLU A 43 21.14 4.23 6.93
C GLU A 43 20.61 3.81 5.56
N ASP A 44 19.33 4.06 5.26
CA ASP A 44 18.72 3.81 3.96
C ASP A 44 19.13 4.85 2.88
N GLY A 45 20.08 5.72 3.20
CA GLY A 45 20.63 6.71 2.27
C GLY A 45 19.86 8.05 2.21
N TRP A 46 19.06 8.33 3.21
CA TRP A 46 18.37 9.62 3.30
C TRP A 46 19.35 10.77 3.58
N THR A 47 19.10 11.91 2.94
CA THR A 47 19.87 13.16 3.14
C THR A 47 19.31 14.05 4.26
N ASN A 48 18.15 13.70 4.80
CA ASN A 48 17.49 14.30 5.96
C ASN A 48 16.71 13.20 6.70
N PRO A 49 16.39 13.39 7.98
CA PRO A 49 15.57 12.42 8.69
C PRO A 49 14.29 12.09 7.91
N PRO A 50 14.02 10.81 7.62
CA PRO A 50 12.97 10.43 6.68
C PRO A 50 11.57 10.89 7.10
N PHE A 51 11.32 11.04 8.40
CA PHE A 51 10.04 11.51 8.94
C PHE A 51 10.02 13.02 9.27
N GLU A 52 11.06 13.75 8.92
CA GLU A 52 11.14 15.20 9.01
C GLU A 52 11.22 15.78 7.58
N PRO A 53 10.08 16.00 6.91
CA PRO A 53 10.10 16.37 5.49
C PRO A 53 10.69 17.77 5.29
N VAL A 54 11.51 17.91 4.25
CA VAL A 54 12.11 19.18 3.84
C VAL A 54 11.71 19.54 2.43
N ILE A 55 11.60 20.85 2.16
CA ILE A 55 11.34 21.36 0.81
C ILE A 55 12.65 21.95 0.26
N ARG A 56 13.07 21.44 -0.90
CA ARG A 56 14.23 21.94 -1.65
C ARG A 56 13.88 22.00 -3.13
N ASP A 57 14.21 23.08 -3.80
CA ASP A 57 14.01 23.25 -5.24
C ASP A 57 12.57 22.93 -5.70
N GLY A 58 11.57 23.35 -4.90
CA GLY A 58 10.16 23.11 -5.18
C GLY A 58 9.68 21.67 -5.00
N LYS A 59 10.51 20.78 -4.45
CA LYS A 59 10.19 19.38 -4.16
C LYS A 59 10.21 19.10 -2.66
N MET A 60 9.29 18.27 -2.20
CA MET A 60 9.24 17.79 -0.82
C MET A 60 9.93 16.43 -0.73
N TYR A 61 10.87 16.29 0.20
CA TYR A 61 11.62 15.07 0.47
C TYR A 61 11.27 14.54 1.85
N GLY A 62 10.80 13.31 1.92
CA GLY A 62 10.44 12.63 3.16
C GLY A 62 9.72 11.30 2.88
N ARG A 63 9.74 10.38 3.82
CA ARG A 63 9.03 9.11 3.72
C ARG A 63 7.52 9.37 3.62
N GLY A 64 6.87 8.76 2.62
CA GLY A 64 5.45 8.92 2.36
C GLY A 64 5.07 10.18 1.55
N CYS A 65 6.03 11.04 1.17
CA CYS A 65 5.71 12.20 0.33
C CYS A 65 5.26 11.79 -1.07
N THR A 66 5.88 10.77 -1.65
CA THR A 66 5.50 10.22 -2.96
C THR A 66 4.51 9.07 -2.79
N ASP A 67 4.82 8.14 -1.90
CA ASP A 67 4.04 6.93 -1.62
C ASP A 67 3.41 7.02 -0.23
N MET A 68 2.10 7.34 -0.13
CA MET A 68 1.33 7.97 -1.22
C MET A 68 0.59 9.23 -0.76
N LYS A 69 1.06 9.88 0.35
CA LYS A 69 0.37 11.06 0.91
C LYS A 69 0.30 12.23 -0.09
N GLY A 70 1.27 12.33 -1.03
CA GLY A 70 1.23 13.33 -2.08
C GLY A 70 0.00 13.18 -2.97
N GLY A 71 -0.25 11.98 -3.49
CA GLY A 71 -1.43 11.68 -4.29
C GLY A 71 -2.74 11.83 -3.52
N LEU A 72 -2.75 11.39 -2.25
CA LEU A 72 -3.89 11.57 -1.37
C LEU A 72 -4.21 13.05 -1.17
N MET A 73 -3.22 13.90 -0.91
CA MET A 73 -3.43 15.34 -0.77
C MET A 73 -3.80 16.02 -2.08
N ALA A 74 -3.30 15.54 -3.22
CA ALA A 74 -3.71 16.03 -4.52
C ALA A 74 -5.22 15.84 -4.74
N SER A 75 -5.79 14.71 -4.32
CA SER A 75 -7.24 14.47 -4.40
C SER A 75 -8.05 15.44 -3.53
N VAL A 76 -7.57 15.72 -2.30
CA VAL A 76 -8.19 16.71 -1.41
C VAL A 76 -8.16 18.11 -2.03
N MET A 77 -6.99 18.50 -2.55
CA MET A 77 -6.80 19.83 -3.16
C MET A 77 -7.61 19.98 -4.44
N ALA A 78 -7.78 18.93 -5.24
CA ALA A 78 -8.63 18.99 -6.42
C ALA A 78 -10.08 19.35 -6.06
N ILE A 79 -10.64 18.73 -5.02
CA ILE A 79 -12.00 19.05 -4.55
C ILE A 79 -12.05 20.48 -4.01
N LYS A 80 -11.06 20.86 -3.20
CA LYS A 80 -11.01 22.22 -2.65
C LYS A 80 -10.97 23.28 -3.75
N LEU A 81 -10.14 23.09 -4.77
CA LEU A 81 -10.04 24.02 -5.90
C LEU A 81 -11.37 24.15 -6.66
N LEU A 82 -12.09 23.05 -6.88
CA LEU A 82 -13.42 23.08 -7.49
C LEU A 82 -14.43 23.85 -6.63
N GLN A 83 -14.42 23.64 -5.33
CA GLN A 83 -15.28 24.37 -4.39
C GLN A 83 -14.96 25.87 -4.36
N ASP A 84 -13.66 26.23 -4.28
CA ASP A 84 -13.23 27.62 -4.27
C ASP A 84 -13.57 28.33 -5.59
N ALA A 85 -13.61 27.61 -6.70
CA ALA A 85 -14.05 28.10 -8.00
C ALA A 85 -15.60 28.15 -8.13
N GLY A 86 -16.34 27.80 -7.10
CA GLY A 86 -17.80 27.75 -7.11
C GLY A 86 -18.40 26.62 -7.95
N TYR A 87 -17.62 25.57 -8.21
CA TYR A 87 -18.08 24.43 -8.99
C TYR A 87 -18.93 23.50 -8.14
N GLU A 88 -20.12 23.19 -8.61
CA GLU A 88 -20.96 22.16 -7.98
C GLU A 88 -20.54 20.77 -8.48
N LEU A 89 -20.26 19.86 -7.57
CA LEU A 89 -19.93 18.49 -7.91
C LEU A 89 -21.11 17.80 -8.59
N PRO A 90 -20.92 17.11 -9.73
CA PRO A 90 -21.99 16.45 -10.44
C PRO A 90 -22.57 15.23 -9.71
N GLY A 91 -21.84 14.69 -8.74
CA GLY A 91 -22.22 13.57 -7.88
C GLY A 91 -21.35 13.55 -6.64
N ASP A 92 -21.59 12.61 -5.75
CA ASP A 92 -20.84 12.48 -4.50
C ASP A 92 -19.38 12.11 -4.80
N VAL A 93 -18.45 12.80 -4.12
CA VAL A 93 -17.01 12.45 -4.15
C VAL A 93 -16.57 12.05 -2.76
N THR A 94 -16.06 10.84 -2.62
CA THR A 94 -15.54 10.32 -1.36
C THR A 94 -14.02 10.21 -1.45
N ILE A 95 -13.35 10.66 -0.41
CA ILE A 95 -11.92 10.40 -0.19
C ILE A 95 -11.79 9.41 0.96
N THR A 96 -10.98 8.40 0.79
CA THR A 96 -10.60 7.46 1.85
C THR A 96 -9.13 7.59 2.16
N SER A 97 -8.82 7.66 3.46
CA SER A 97 -7.48 7.48 4.00
C SER A 97 -7.45 6.14 4.70
N VAL A 98 -6.92 5.13 4.05
CA VAL A 98 -6.87 3.78 4.59
C VAL A 98 -5.56 3.52 5.30
N CYS A 99 -5.56 2.56 6.21
CA CYS A 99 -4.36 2.08 6.89
C CYS A 99 -3.95 0.72 6.35
N ASP A 100 -2.69 0.33 6.64
CA ASP A 100 -2.18 -1.02 6.41
C ASP A 100 -2.19 -1.47 4.93
N GLU A 101 -1.94 -0.53 4.02
CA GLU A 101 -1.76 -0.85 2.60
C GLU A 101 -0.42 -1.56 2.41
N GLU A 102 0.66 -1.01 2.94
CA GLU A 102 2.03 -1.52 2.89
C GLU A 102 2.20 -2.88 3.59
N GLY A 103 1.27 -3.23 4.47
CA GLY A 103 1.24 -4.49 5.19
C GLY A 103 0.32 -5.55 4.60
N GLY A 104 -0.45 -5.24 3.53
CA GLY A 104 -1.33 -6.21 2.89
C GLY A 104 -2.71 -5.71 2.48
N GLY A 105 -2.97 -4.41 2.51
CA GLY A 105 -4.20 -3.81 1.98
C GLY A 105 -5.44 -3.96 2.84
N ASN A 106 -5.28 -4.24 4.14
CA ASN A 106 -6.41 -4.54 5.02
C ASN A 106 -7.39 -3.39 5.20
N GLY A 107 -6.89 -2.16 5.21
CA GLY A 107 -7.74 -0.97 5.28
C GLY A 107 -8.68 -0.87 4.09
N SER A 108 -8.19 -1.07 2.89
CA SER A 108 -8.99 -1.06 1.65
C SER A 108 -9.99 -2.22 1.63
N ILE A 109 -9.57 -3.42 2.04
CA ILE A 109 -10.47 -4.58 2.16
C ILE A 109 -11.60 -4.30 3.15
N GLN A 110 -11.27 -3.75 4.32
CA GLN A 110 -12.28 -3.38 5.32
C GLN A 110 -13.27 -2.35 4.78
N ALA A 111 -12.80 -1.35 4.02
CA ALA A 111 -13.66 -0.35 3.40
C ALA A 111 -14.69 -1.00 2.46
N VAL A 112 -14.24 -1.90 1.60
CA VAL A 112 -15.11 -2.67 0.69
C VAL A 112 -16.09 -3.55 1.46
N MET A 113 -15.64 -4.26 2.49
CA MET A 113 -16.49 -5.11 3.32
C MET A 113 -17.56 -4.31 4.07
N ARG A 114 -17.30 -3.06 4.42
CA ARG A 114 -18.28 -2.13 5.02
C ARG A 114 -19.23 -1.52 4.00
N GLY A 115 -19.11 -1.90 2.73
CA GLY A 115 -20.03 -1.50 1.66
C GLY A 115 -19.65 -0.20 0.97
N LEU A 116 -18.43 0.29 1.12
CA LEU A 116 -17.96 1.45 0.36
C LEU A 116 -17.96 1.12 -1.13
N LYS A 117 -18.68 1.94 -1.91
CA LYS A 117 -18.88 1.77 -3.36
C LYS A 117 -18.91 3.13 -4.03
N ALA A 118 -18.47 3.18 -5.28
CA ALA A 118 -18.61 4.32 -6.17
C ALA A 118 -18.73 3.85 -7.62
N ASP A 119 -19.23 4.71 -8.51
CA ASP A 119 -19.29 4.44 -9.96
C ASP A 119 -17.91 4.45 -10.62
N GLY A 120 -16.98 5.19 -10.05
CA GLY A 120 -15.57 5.21 -10.44
C GLY A 120 -14.65 5.29 -9.23
N VAL A 121 -13.46 4.70 -9.34
CA VAL A 121 -12.43 4.72 -8.29
C VAL A 121 -11.10 5.15 -8.88
N VAL A 122 -10.40 6.03 -8.18
CA VAL A 122 -9.02 6.40 -8.48
C VAL A 122 -8.17 6.05 -7.25
N ASN A 123 -7.18 5.19 -7.44
CA ASN A 123 -6.11 5.02 -6.47
C ASN A 123 -5.03 6.05 -6.76
N CYS A 124 -4.60 6.74 -5.71
CA CYS A 124 -3.68 7.87 -5.85
C CYS A 124 -2.20 7.47 -5.68
N GLU A 125 -1.86 6.22 -6.03
CA GLU A 125 -0.50 5.70 -5.98
C GLU A 125 0.45 6.44 -6.96
N PRO A 126 1.76 6.48 -6.67
CA PRO A 126 2.74 7.12 -7.54
C PRO A 126 2.91 6.32 -8.84
N THR A 127 2.54 6.93 -9.97
CA THR A 127 2.56 6.30 -11.29
C THR A 127 3.32 7.12 -12.33
N ASP A 128 4.19 8.05 -11.88
CA ASP A 128 4.91 8.99 -12.74
C ASP A 128 3.99 9.73 -13.72
N ASP A 129 2.87 10.26 -13.19
CA ASP A 129 1.81 10.97 -13.93
C ASP A 129 1.18 10.14 -15.07
N THR A 130 1.28 8.82 -14.97
CA THR A 130 0.71 7.88 -15.96
C THR A 130 -0.58 7.27 -15.44
N LEU A 131 -1.60 7.18 -16.28
CA LEU A 131 -2.82 6.45 -15.96
C LEU A 131 -2.59 4.94 -16.11
N ILE A 132 -2.66 4.22 -15.00
CA ILE A 132 -2.54 2.76 -14.96
C ILE A 132 -3.93 2.16 -14.78
N LEU A 133 -4.38 1.37 -15.75
CA LEU A 133 -5.72 0.76 -15.75
C LEU A 133 -5.74 -0.63 -15.11
N ALA A 134 -4.61 -1.28 -14.97
CA ALA A 134 -4.47 -2.60 -14.37
C ALA A 134 -3.03 -2.84 -13.91
N HIS A 135 -2.86 -3.70 -12.94
CA HIS A 135 -1.55 -4.15 -12.47
C HIS A 135 -1.56 -5.66 -12.20
N MET A 136 -0.38 -6.25 -12.12
CA MET A 136 -0.24 -7.65 -11.72
C MET A 136 -0.49 -7.79 -10.21
N GLY A 137 -1.08 -8.94 -9.83
CA GLY A 137 -1.11 -9.34 -8.43
C GLY A 137 0.22 -9.97 -7.99
N TRP A 138 0.42 -10.08 -6.70
CA TRP A 138 1.56 -10.78 -6.11
C TRP A 138 1.12 -11.59 -4.89
N VAL A 139 1.92 -12.56 -4.56
CA VAL A 139 1.74 -13.37 -3.36
C VAL A 139 3.09 -13.47 -2.64
N PHE A 140 3.12 -13.10 -1.38
CA PHE A 140 4.27 -13.34 -0.52
C PHE A 140 4.07 -14.63 0.26
N PHE A 141 5.09 -15.45 0.29
CA PHE A 141 5.10 -16.66 1.11
C PHE A 141 6.47 -16.86 1.73
N LYS A 142 6.48 -17.50 2.89
CA LYS A 142 7.69 -17.90 3.61
C LYS A 142 7.83 -19.42 3.54
N VAL A 143 9.02 -19.89 3.24
CA VAL A 143 9.33 -21.33 3.27
C VAL A 143 10.46 -21.56 4.26
N ASP A 144 10.17 -22.34 5.28
CA ASP A 144 11.16 -22.74 6.28
C ASP A 144 11.71 -24.13 5.92
N PHE A 145 13.02 -24.27 5.92
CA PHE A 145 13.70 -25.52 5.61
C PHE A 145 14.34 -26.11 6.87
N GLU A 146 13.92 -27.27 7.24
CA GLU A 146 14.52 -28.02 8.34
C GLU A 146 15.66 -28.89 7.83
N GLY A 147 16.80 -28.83 8.51
CA GLY A 147 17.98 -29.64 8.28
C GLY A 147 18.32 -30.50 9.50
N LYS A 148 19.30 -31.40 9.34
CA LYS A 148 19.90 -32.17 10.41
C LYS A 148 21.41 -31.99 10.37
N ALA A 149 21.96 -31.41 11.44
CA ALA A 149 23.41 -31.25 11.56
C ALA A 149 24.12 -32.59 11.65
N CYS A 150 25.30 -32.70 11.05
CA CYS A 150 26.19 -33.85 11.16
C CYS A 150 27.65 -33.40 11.09
N HIS A 151 28.57 -34.30 11.39
CA HIS A 151 29.96 -34.05 11.17
C HIS A 151 30.26 -33.90 9.67
N SER A 152 31.18 -33.00 9.28
CA SER A 152 31.49 -32.71 7.87
C SER A 152 31.95 -33.96 7.07
N GLY A 153 32.63 -34.90 7.71
CA GLY A 153 33.03 -36.17 7.12
C GLY A 153 31.95 -37.25 7.04
N ALA A 154 30.75 -36.97 7.58
CA ALA A 154 29.63 -37.91 7.65
C ALA A 154 28.36 -37.34 7.00
N LYS A 155 28.47 -36.72 5.85
CA LYS A 155 27.40 -36.02 5.15
C LYS A 155 26.13 -36.86 5.01
N ALA A 156 26.25 -38.18 4.86
CA ALA A 156 25.11 -39.10 4.70
C ALA A 156 24.24 -39.21 5.95
N GLU A 157 24.72 -38.81 7.12
CA GLU A 157 24.00 -38.83 8.39
C GLU A 157 23.22 -37.56 8.65
N GLY A 158 23.46 -36.51 7.83
CA GLY A 158 22.83 -35.19 7.93
C GLY A 158 21.82 -34.92 6.84
N VAL A 159 21.15 -33.77 6.98
CA VAL A 159 20.23 -33.23 5.98
C VAL A 159 20.52 -31.76 5.79
N SER A 160 20.94 -31.35 4.61
CA SER A 160 21.21 -29.95 4.30
C SER A 160 19.92 -29.18 4.02
N ALA A 161 19.61 -28.20 4.85
CA ALA A 161 18.52 -27.26 4.60
C ALA A 161 18.77 -26.43 3.33
N ILE A 162 20.04 -26.10 3.05
CA ILE A 162 20.43 -25.35 1.84
C ILE A 162 20.15 -26.18 0.57
N GLU A 163 20.51 -27.47 0.56
CA GLU A 163 20.23 -28.32 -0.59
C GLU A 163 18.73 -28.50 -0.84
N LYS A 164 17.91 -28.49 0.21
CA LYS A 164 16.45 -28.44 0.08
C LYS A 164 15.98 -27.14 -0.55
N ALA A 165 16.49 -26.01 -0.07
CA ALA A 165 16.16 -24.69 -0.59
C ALA A 165 16.49 -24.56 -2.09
N ILE A 166 17.67 -25.02 -2.51
CA ILE A 166 18.10 -25.01 -3.91
C ILE A 166 17.09 -25.73 -4.80
N LYS A 167 16.58 -26.91 -4.38
CA LYS A 167 15.61 -27.66 -5.16
C LYS A 167 14.29 -26.90 -5.34
N VAL A 168 13.82 -26.20 -4.28
CA VAL A 168 12.58 -25.40 -4.36
C VAL A 168 12.80 -24.21 -5.29
N ILE A 169 13.93 -23.50 -5.18
CA ILE A 169 14.26 -22.37 -6.05
C ILE A 169 14.33 -22.81 -7.52
N GLN A 170 14.96 -23.95 -7.79
CA GLN A 170 15.02 -24.50 -9.16
C GLN A 170 13.63 -24.81 -9.70
N GLY A 171 12.79 -25.47 -8.91
CA GLY A 171 11.40 -25.76 -9.32
C GLY A 171 10.56 -24.52 -9.57
N LEU A 172 10.75 -23.46 -8.78
CA LEU A 172 10.07 -22.17 -9.01
C LEU A 172 10.52 -21.47 -10.29
N ASN A 173 11.79 -21.61 -10.68
CA ASN A 173 12.32 -21.02 -11.90
C ASN A 173 11.87 -21.77 -13.18
N GLU A 174 11.38 -22.98 -13.03
CA GLU A 174 10.87 -23.81 -14.15
C GLU A 174 9.36 -23.62 -14.39
N MET A 175 8.66 -22.89 -13.50
CA MET A 175 7.23 -22.58 -13.63
C MET A 175 6.97 -21.37 -14.54
#